data_1e90d033df11f761c8afbfca2382ba47
#
_entry.id   1e90d033df11f761c8afbfca2382ba47
#
_cell.length_a   1.000
_cell.length_b   1.000
_cell.length_c   1.000
_cell.angle_alpha   90.00
_cell.angle_beta   90.00
_cell.angle_gamma   90.00
#
_symmetry.space_group_name_H-M   'P 1'
#
loop_
_entity.id
_entity.type
_entity.pdbx_description
1 polymer ?
#
loop_
_entity_poly.entity_id
_entity_poly.type
_entity_poly.pdbx_seq_one_letter_code
_entity_poly.pdbx_strand_id
1 'polypeptide(L)'
;GTGPGPFTGLRVGMATASALGQALRIPVYGVVTHDAVARGVDAPSALIVTDARRREVYWARYEHGQRVAGPEVVKPAELDCPPVAVCSVPEQLAPQLSVDADEVTYLPPHTAGLVAAADFSAPPAPLVPHYLRRPDAVPPKQKPKSPALPDIDLKKLS
;
A
#
# COMPACT_ATOMS: atom_id res chain seq x y z
N GLY A 1 6.42 -1.16 -6.76
CA GLY A 1 5.12 -1.37 -6.08
C GLY A 1 4.30 -0.10 -6.03
N THR A 2 3.01 -0.21 -6.29
CA THR A 2 2.06 0.93 -6.23
C THR A 2 1.27 0.96 -4.91
N GLY A 3 1.61 0.12 -3.94
CA GLY A 3 0.94 0.01 -2.65
C GLY A 3 -0.03 -1.18 -2.56
N PRO A 4 -0.75 -1.29 -1.44
CA PRO A 4 -0.74 -0.40 -0.29
C PRO A 4 0.60 -0.38 0.45
N GLY A 5 0.85 0.71 1.20
CA GLY A 5 2.08 0.88 1.96
C GLY A 5 2.20 2.29 2.55
N PRO A 6 3.32 2.59 3.26
CA PRO A 6 3.57 3.89 3.86
C PRO A 6 3.57 5.00 2.80
N PHE A 7 2.77 6.05 3.03
CA PHE A 7 2.50 7.13 2.09
C PHE A 7 3.77 7.78 1.48
N THR A 8 4.73 8.15 2.33
CA THR A 8 5.98 8.79 1.88
C THR A 8 6.84 7.81 1.08
N GLY A 9 7.04 6.58 1.58
CA GLY A 9 7.85 5.57 0.91
C GLY A 9 7.28 5.19 -0.45
N LEU A 10 5.96 5.06 -0.54
CA LEU A 10 5.26 4.76 -1.79
C LEU A 10 5.49 5.86 -2.85
N ARG A 11 5.33 7.12 -2.47
CA ARG A 11 5.59 8.26 -3.38
C ARG A 11 7.02 8.34 -3.84
N VAL A 12 7.98 8.21 -2.92
CA VAL A 12 9.41 8.24 -3.25
C VAL A 12 9.75 7.10 -4.20
N GLY A 13 9.31 5.87 -3.90
CA GLY A 13 9.56 4.71 -4.75
C GLY A 13 8.98 4.87 -6.17
N MET A 14 7.75 5.33 -6.28
CA MET A 14 7.11 5.56 -7.59
C MET A 14 7.78 6.69 -8.37
N ALA A 15 8.13 7.81 -7.73
CA ALA A 15 8.83 8.91 -8.36
C ALA A 15 10.22 8.49 -8.86
N THR A 16 10.95 7.73 -8.03
CA THR A 16 12.26 7.18 -8.42
C THR A 16 12.14 6.24 -9.62
N ALA A 17 11.18 5.31 -9.60
CA ALA A 17 10.96 4.40 -10.72
C ALA A 17 10.60 5.16 -12.01
N SER A 18 9.72 6.17 -11.92
CA SER A 18 9.35 7.01 -13.06
C SER A 18 10.54 7.78 -13.61
N ALA A 19 11.35 8.39 -12.75
CA ALA A 19 12.54 9.14 -13.17
C ALA A 19 13.57 8.25 -13.85
N LEU A 20 13.83 7.07 -13.31
CA LEU A 20 14.73 6.08 -13.93
C LEU A 20 14.18 5.58 -15.28
N GLY A 21 12.88 5.28 -15.34
CA GLY A 21 12.26 4.88 -16.60
C GLY A 21 12.39 5.93 -17.69
N GLN A 22 12.18 7.20 -17.35
CA GLN A 22 12.34 8.33 -18.28
C GLN A 22 13.82 8.49 -18.72
N ALA A 23 14.75 8.47 -17.76
CA ALA A 23 16.18 8.63 -18.05
C ALA A 23 16.72 7.52 -18.95
N LEU A 24 16.30 6.28 -18.71
CA LEU A 24 16.73 5.10 -19.45
C LEU A 24 15.87 4.79 -20.69
N ARG A 25 14.78 5.53 -20.89
CA ARG A 25 13.79 5.31 -21.96
C ARG A 25 13.23 3.88 -21.96
N ILE A 26 12.94 3.35 -20.75
CA ILE A 26 12.34 2.04 -20.56
C ILE A 26 10.94 2.16 -19.95
N PRO A 27 10.02 1.26 -20.27
CA PRO A 27 8.69 1.26 -19.68
C PRO A 27 8.74 0.93 -18.17
N VAL A 28 7.80 1.51 -17.41
CA VAL A 28 7.64 1.26 -15.97
C VAL A 28 6.25 0.72 -15.71
N TYR A 29 6.16 -0.45 -15.08
CA TYR A 29 4.92 -1.13 -14.76
C TYR A 29 4.60 -1.02 -13.28
N GLY A 30 3.36 -0.63 -12.96
CA GLY A 30 2.87 -0.58 -11.58
C GLY A 30 2.35 -1.93 -11.13
N VAL A 31 2.74 -2.37 -9.93
CA VAL A 31 2.28 -3.62 -9.33
C VAL A 31 1.75 -3.37 -7.93
N VAL A 32 0.59 -3.92 -7.61
CA VAL A 32 0.05 -3.91 -6.24
C VAL A 32 0.98 -4.72 -5.33
N THR A 33 1.33 -4.16 -4.19
CA THR A 33 2.32 -4.78 -3.28
C THR A 33 1.87 -6.17 -2.81
N HIS A 34 0.60 -6.35 -2.49
CA HIS A 34 0.06 -7.63 -2.07
C HIS A 34 0.05 -8.67 -3.21
N ASP A 35 -0.18 -8.25 -4.46
CA ASP A 35 -0.11 -9.16 -5.61
C ASP A 35 1.30 -9.73 -5.77
N ALA A 36 2.33 -8.90 -5.53
CA ALA A 36 3.72 -9.37 -5.55
C ALA A 36 4.03 -10.40 -4.45
N VAL A 37 3.44 -10.25 -3.26
CA VAL A 37 3.58 -11.24 -2.18
C VAL A 37 2.85 -12.52 -2.53
N ALA A 38 1.62 -12.42 -3.05
CA ALA A 38 0.80 -13.57 -3.41
C ALA A 38 1.44 -14.46 -4.49
N ARG A 39 2.27 -13.89 -5.38
CA ARG A 39 3.06 -14.66 -6.36
C ARG A 39 4.12 -15.57 -5.73
N GLY A 40 4.48 -15.35 -4.48
CA GLY A 40 5.37 -16.22 -3.72
C GLY A 40 4.65 -17.29 -2.89
N VAL A 41 3.32 -17.34 -2.94
CA VAL A 41 2.50 -18.31 -2.21
C VAL A 41 2.05 -19.42 -3.17
N ASP A 42 2.47 -20.64 -2.89
CA ASP A 42 2.02 -21.84 -3.63
C ASP A 42 0.91 -22.54 -2.82
N ALA A 43 -0.30 -21.97 -2.88
CA ALA A 43 -1.45 -22.50 -2.16
C ALA A 43 -2.77 -22.15 -2.91
N PRO A 44 -3.83 -22.96 -2.72
CA PRO A 44 -5.13 -22.72 -3.37
C PRO A 44 -5.80 -21.43 -2.92
N SER A 45 -5.57 -21.02 -1.67
CA SER A 45 -6.08 -19.75 -1.13
C SER A 45 -5.05 -19.10 -0.20
N ALA A 46 -4.99 -17.78 -0.25
CA ALA A 46 -4.08 -17.01 0.58
C ALA A 46 -4.71 -15.69 1.07
N LEU A 47 -4.36 -15.30 2.28
CA LEU A 47 -4.58 -13.97 2.82
C LEU A 47 -3.24 -13.29 3.01
N ILE A 48 -3.06 -12.13 2.39
CA ILE A 48 -1.85 -11.31 2.55
C ILE A 48 -2.20 -10.12 3.42
N VAL A 49 -1.49 -10.00 4.55
CA VAL A 49 -1.71 -8.93 5.54
C VAL A 49 -0.41 -8.16 5.76
N THR A 50 -0.50 -6.84 5.78
CA THR A 50 0.64 -5.96 6.09
C THR A 50 0.22 -4.86 7.06
N ASP A 51 1.19 -4.27 7.78
CA ASP A 51 0.96 -3.21 8.75
C ASP A 51 0.50 -1.91 8.05
N ALA A 52 -0.69 -1.44 8.39
CA ALA A 52 -1.22 -0.16 7.92
C ALA A 52 -0.95 0.99 8.90
N ARG A 53 -0.19 0.74 9.99
CA ARG A 53 -0.03 1.65 11.13
C ARG A 53 -1.34 1.90 11.89
N ARG A 54 -1.30 2.62 13.01
CA ARG A 54 -2.46 3.03 13.82
C ARG A 54 -3.38 1.88 14.23
N ARG A 55 -2.80 0.70 14.48
CA ARG A 55 -3.52 -0.52 14.86
C ARG A 55 -4.50 -0.99 13.78
N GLU A 56 -4.16 -0.79 12.51
CA GLU A 56 -4.88 -1.31 11.36
C GLU A 56 -3.95 -2.10 10.46
N VAL A 57 -4.54 -2.91 9.60
CA VAL A 57 -3.84 -3.75 8.63
C VAL A 57 -4.36 -3.47 7.23
N TYR A 58 -3.47 -3.52 6.24
CA TYR A 58 -3.86 -3.71 4.86
C TYR A 58 -3.98 -5.20 4.61
N TRP A 59 -4.99 -5.62 3.88
CA TRP A 59 -5.21 -7.02 3.55
C TRP A 59 -5.72 -7.21 2.14
N ALA A 60 -5.41 -8.36 1.55
CA ALA A 60 -6.00 -8.82 0.30
C ALA A 60 -6.08 -10.34 0.28
N ARG A 61 -7.16 -10.88 -0.28
CA ARG A 61 -7.41 -12.33 -0.39
C ARG A 61 -7.23 -12.81 -1.83
N TYR A 62 -6.67 -13.99 -1.95
CA TYR A 62 -6.33 -14.62 -3.21
C TYR A 62 -6.89 -16.04 -3.28
N GLU A 63 -7.33 -16.43 -4.47
CA GLU A 63 -7.65 -17.80 -4.83
C GLU A 63 -6.88 -18.17 -6.09
N HIS A 64 -6.14 -19.28 -6.04
CA HIS A 64 -5.31 -19.74 -7.17
C HIS A 64 -4.42 -18.63 -7.76
N GLY A 65 -3.83 -17.82 -6.88
CA GLY A 65 -2.98 -16.69 -7.26
C GLY A 65 -3.70 -15.47 -7.86
N GLN A 66 -5.03 -15.51 -7.93
CA GLN A 66 -5.85 -14.37 -8.39
C GLN A 66 -6.46 -13.65 -7.18
N ARG A 67 -6.38 -12.32 -7.17
CA ARG A 67 -6.97 -11.52 -6.11
C ARG A 67 -8.50 -11.51 -6.22
N VAL A 68 -9.16 -11.97 -5.17
CA VAL A 68 -10.64 -12.04 -5.10
C VAL A 68 -11.24 -11.00 -4.17
N ALA A 69 -10.46 -10.40 -3.24
CA ALA A 69 -10.89 -9.32 -2.38
C ALA A 69 -9.71 -8.40 -1.98
N GLY A 70 -10.00 -7.14 -1.70
CA GLY A 70 -8.99 -6.14 -1.35
C GLY A 70 -8.21 -5.58 -2.56
N PRO A 71 -7.11 -4.83 -2.37
CA PRO A 71 -6.60 -4.49 -1.04
C PRO A 71 -7.47 -3.46 -0.32
N GLU A 72 -7.67 -3.67 0.97
CA GLU A 72 -8.44 -2.81 1.86
C GLU A 72 -7.71 -2.57 3.18
N VAL A 73 -8.23 -1.65 4.00
CA VAL A 73 -7.72 -1.35 5.33
C VAL A 73 -8.79 -1.60 6.36
N VAL A 74 -8.42 -2.29 7.46
CA VAL A 74 -9.36 -2.66 8.52
C VAL A 74 -8.59 -2.80 9.84
N LYS A 75 -9.28 -2.75 10.97
CA LYS A 75 -8.67 -3.17 12.24
C LYS A 75 -8.51 -4.69 12.27
N PRO A 76 -7.43 -5.23 12.85
CA PRO A 76 -7.20 -6.68 12.89
C PRO A 76 -8.40 -7.48 13.39
N ALA A 77 -9.07 -7.02 14.45
CA ALA A 77 -10.22 -7.69 15.04
C ALA A 77 -11.52 -7.61 14.20
N GLU A 78 -11.55 -6.73 13.21
CA GLU A 78 -12.69 -6.54 12.31
C GLU A 78 -12.48 -7.24 10.96
N LEU A 79 -11.29 -7.86 10.75
CA LEU A 79 -10.98 -8.58 9.53
C LEU A 79 -11.79 -9.88 9.49
N ASP A 80 -12.77 -9.92 8.62
CA ASP A 80 -13.59 -11.10 8.35
C ASP A 80 -13.14 -11.72 7.03
N CYS A 81 -12.67 -12.96 7.11
CA CYS A 81 -12.14 -13.69 5.96
C CYS A 81 -12.52 -15.18 6.09
N PRO A 82 -13.06 -15.79 5.04
CA PRO A 82 -13.22 -17.24 5.00
C PRO A 82 -11.89 -17.96 5.25
N PRO A 83 -11.92 -19.21 5.74
CA PRO A 83 -10.70 -20.00 5.93
C PRO A 83 -9.79 -19.97 4.69
N VAL A 84 -8.49 -19.91 4.92
CA VAL A 84 -7.46 -19.88 3.86
C VAL A 84 -6.37 -20.91 4.14
N ALA A 85 -5.74 -21.43 3.09
CA ALA A 85 -4.62 -22.35 3.25
C ALA A 85 -3.39 -21.63 3.84
N VAL A 86 -3.11 -20.40 3.40
CA VAL A 86 -1.94 -19.64 3.89
C VAL A 86 -2.35 -18.22 4.28
N CYS A 87 -1.94 -17.80 5.49
CA CYS A 87 -2.01 -16.40 5.92
C CYS A 87 -0.58 -15.84 6.04
N SER A 88 -0.22 -14.94 5.14
CA SER A 88 1.04 -14.18 5.24
C SER A 88 0.82 -12.91 6.05
N VAL A 89 1.36 -12.85 7.25
CA VAL A 89 1.18 -11.75 8.19
C VAL A 89 2.46 -11.50 9.00
N PRO A 90 2.87 -10.24 9.26
CA PRO A 90 3.97 -9.95 10.19
C PRO A 90 3.73 -10.59 11.57
N GLU A 91 4.75 -11.21 12.14
CA GLU A 91 4.67 -11.99 13.39
C GLU A 91 3.98 -11.23 14.53
N GLN A 92 4.26 -9.94 14.69
CA GLN A 92 3.67 -9.09 15.73
C GLN A 92 2.17 -8.79 15.53
N LEU A 93 1.63 -9.03 14.34
CA LEU A 93 0.23 -8.82 14.02
C LEU A 93 -0.58 -10.11 14.05
N ALA A 94 0.03 -11.26 13.86
CA ALA A 94 -0.64 -12.55 13.82
C ALA A 94 -1.55 -12.81 15.04
N PRO A 95 -1.14 -12.53 16.30
CA PRO A 95 -2.02 -12.72 17.47
C PRO A 95 -3.23 -11.79 17.53
N GLN A 96 -3.28 -10.76 16.70
CA GLN A 96 -4.37 -9.77 16.67
C GLN A 96 -5.46 -10.10 15.66
N LEU A 97 -5.22 -11.13 14.81
CA LEU A 97 -6.15 -11.58 13.78
C LEU A 97 -6.96 -12.78 14.27
N SER A 98 -8.24 -12.82 13.92
CA SER A 98 -9.12 -13.95 14.14
C SER A 98 -9.38 -14.70 12.81
N VAL A 99 -8.31 -15.05 12.09
CA VAL A 99 -8.37 -15.71 10.79
C VAL A 99 -8.07 -17.19 10.97
N ASP A 100 -8.89 -18.04 10.34
CA ASP A 100 -8.67 -19.47 10.24
C ASP A 100 -7.76 -19.76 9.04
N ALA A 101 -6.56 -20.28 9.30
CA ALA A 101 -5.55 -20.57 8.27
C ALA A 101 -4.79 -21.85 8.62
N ASP A 102 -4.58 -22.71 7.62
CA ASP A 102 -3.81 -23.96 7.81
C ASP A 102 -2.33 -23.65 8.11
N GLU A 103 -1.79 -22.60 7.50
CA GLU A 103 -0.42 -22.13 7.71
C GLU A 103 -0.41 -20.62 7.94
N VAL A 104 0.32 -20.18 8.98
CA VAL A 104 0.60 -18.76 9.23
C VAL A 104 2.09 -18.51 9.07
N THR A 105 2.46 -17.62 8.16
CA THR A 105 3.85 -17.30 7.81
C THR A 105 4.00 -15.81 7.56
N TYR A 106 5.21 -15.36 7.25
CA TYR A 106 5.44 -13.98 6.77
C TYR A 106 6.31 -13.97 5.52
N LEU A 107 5.73 -13.54 4.44
CA LEU A 107 6.40 -13.34 3.16
C LEU A 107 6.48 -11.84 2.88
N PRO A 108 7.66 -11.22 2.96
CA PRO A 108 7.83 -9.82 2.58
C PRO A 108 7.72 -9.66 1.05
N PRO A 109 7.27 -8.49 0.56
CA PRO A 109 7.34 -8.21 -0.85
C PRO A 109 8.80 -8.23 -1.33
N HIS A 110 9.06 -8.95 -2.43
CA HIS A 110 10.39 -9.09 -3.00
C HIS A 110 10.38 -8.86 -4.52
N THR A 111 11.55 -8.60 -5.09
CA THR A 111 11.70 -8.20 -6.50
C THR A 111 11.15 -9.23 -7.48
N ALA A 112 11.40 -10.53 -7.26
CA ALA A 112 10.89 -11.57 -8.14
C ALA A 112 9.36 -11.62 -8.16
N GLY A 113 8.71 -11.42 -7.02
CA GLY A 113 7.25 -11.29 -6.93
C GLY A 113 6.69 -10.08 -7.67
N LEU A 114 7.37 -8.94 -7.63
CA LEU A 114 7.00 -7.77 -8.42
C LEU A 114 7.06 -8.06 -9.92
N VAL A 115 8.13 -8.72 -10.38
CA VAL A 115 8.27 -9.10 -11.79
C VAL A 115 7.20 -10.11 -12.20
N ALA A 116 6.93 -11.12 -11.36
CA ALA A 116 5.93 -12.15 -11.65
C ALA A 116 4.48 -11.63 -11.64
N ALA A 117 4.21 -10.55 -10.92
CA ALA A 117 2.89 -9.92 -10.84
C ALA A 117 2.68 -8.80 -11.88
N ALA A 118 3.74 -8.36 -12.58
CA ALA A 118 3.64 -7.34 -13.61
C ALA A 118 3.00 -7.91 -14.89
N ASP A 119 2.06 -7.19 -15.47
CA ASP A 119 1.50 -7.51 -16.78
C ASP A 119 2.32 -6.84 -17.89
N PHE A 120 3.22 -7.58 -18.48
CA PHE A 120 4.05 -7.13 -19.61
C PHE A 120 3.36 -7.29 -20.98
N SER A 121 2.17 -7.87 -21.04
CA SER A 121 1.42 -8.07 -22.29
C SER A 121 0.70 -6.80 -22.74
N ALA A 122 0.43 -5.88 -21.81
CA ALA A 122 -0.19 -4.59 -22.06
C ALA A 122 0.82 -3.44 -22.04
N PRO A 123 0.54 -2.31 -22.72
CA PRO A 123 1.35 -1.10 -22.56
C PRO A 123 1.35 -0.61 -21.10
N PRO A 124 2.45 0.01 -20.62
CA PRO A 124 2.51 0.52 -19.26
C PRO A 124 1.47 1.63 -19.04
N ALA A 125 0.65 1.48 -18.02
CA ALA A 125 -0.27 2.52 -17.58
C ALA A 125 0.43 3.54 -16.64
N PRO A 126 -0.11 4.75 -16.49
CA PRO A 126 0.37 5.69 -15.49
C PRO A 126 0.40 5.05 -14.11
N LEU A 127 1.46 5.32 -13.34
CA LEU A 127 1.57 4.82 -11.97
C LEU A 127 0.56 5.52 -11.07
N VAL A 128 -0.43 4.77 -10.60
CA VAL A 128 -1.45 5.26 -9.67
C VAL A 128 -1.24 4.62 -8.30
N PRO A 129 -1.01 5.40 -7.24
CA PRO A 129 -0.82 4.84 -5.90
C PRO A 129 -2.14 4.34 -5.31
N HIS A 130 -2.12 3.15 -4.72
CA HIS A 130 -3.24 2.60 -3.97
C HIS A 130 -3.28 3.20 -2.56
N TYR A 131 -3.82 4.43 -2.46
CA TYR A 131 -4.05 5.09 -1.18
C TYR A 131 -5.35 4.59 -0.55
N LEU A 132 -5.27 3.64 0.35
CA LEU A 132 -6.42 3.11 1.10
C LEU A 132 -6.79 3.98 2.31
N ARG A 133 -5.96 5.00 2.60
CA ARG A 133 -6.21 6.00 3.62
C ARG A 133 -6.07 7.40 3.06
N ARG A 134 -6.86 8.31 3.63
CA ARG A 134 -6.64 9.74 3.41
C ARG A 134 -5.37 10.19 4.15
N PRO A 135 -4.60 11.14 3.60
CA PRO A 135 -3.48 11.75 4.31
C PRO A 135 -3.96 12.34 5.64
N ASP A 136 -3.19 12.11 6.71
CA ASP A 136 -3.49 12.60 8.05
C ASP A 136 -3.10 14.07 8.28
N ALA A 137 -2.78 14.80 7.23
CA ALA A 137 -2.42 16.21 7.32
C ALA A 137 -3.60 17.02 7.81
N VAL A 138 -3.54 17.42 9.07
CA VAL A 138 -4.42 18.44 9.62
C VAL A 138 -3.81 19.80 9.27
N PRO A 139 -4.58 20.75 8.72
CA PRO A 139 -4.06 22.09 8.49
C PRO A 139 -3.44 22.63 9.79
N PRO A 140 -2.24 23.24 9.74
CA PRO A 140 -1.62 23.78 10.93
C PRO A 140 -2.59 24.79 11.56
N LYS A 141 -2.75 24.74 12.88
CA LYS A 141 -3.47 25.78 13.60
C LYS A 141 -2.82 27.12 13.23
N GLN A 142 -3.60 28.06 12.75
CA GLN A 142 -3.08 29.41 12.49
C GLN A 142 -2.44 29.92 13.77
N LYS A 143 -1.11 30.08 13.74
CA LYS A 143 -0.42 30.74 14.83
C LYS A 143 -0.91 32.19 14.85
N PRO A 144 -1.16 32.78 16.03
CA PRO A 144 -1.44 34.22 16.08
C PRO A 144 -0.34 34.97 15.34
N LYS A 145 -0.72 35.97 14.55
CA LYS A 145 0.23 36.79 13.81
C LYS A 145 1.28 37.34 14.78
N SER A 146 2.54 37.25 14.40
CA SER A 146 3.61 37.84 15.19
C SER A 146 3.33 39.35 15.36
N PRO A 147 3.40 39.91 16.58
CA PRO A 147 3.23 41.35 16.78
C PRO A 147 4.28 42.19 16.04
N ALA A 148 5.34 41.57 15.54
CA ALA A 148 6.38 42.24 14.72
C ALA A 148 5.99 42.37 13.24
N LEU A 149 4.90 41.73 12.79
CA LEU A 149 4.43 41.82 11.40
C LEU A 149 3.27 42.85 11.35
N PRO A 150 3.41 43.99 10.60
CA PRO A 150 2.31 44.93 10.44
C PRO A 150 1.13 44.24 9.72
N ASP A 151 -0.09 44.60 10.09
CA ASP A 151 -1.29 44.19 9.35
C ASP A 151 -1.32 44.94 8.00
N ILE A 152 -0.95 44.21 6.94
CA ILE A 152 -1.04 44.71 5.58
C ILE A 152 -2.47 44.49 5.09
N ASP A 153 -3.23 45.55 4.94
CA ASP A 153 -4.56 45.53 4.34
C ASP A 153 -4.44 45.47 2.82
N LEU A 154 -4.50 44.23 2.28
CA LEU A 154 -4.39 44.00 0.83
C LEU A 154 -5.52 44.64 0.02
N LYS A 155 -6.64 45.07 0.66
CA LYS A 155 -7.73 45.77 -0.02
C LYS A 155 -7.39 47.25 -0.35
N LYS A 156 -6.31 47.77 0.21
CA LYS A 156 -5.81 49.14 -0.10
C LYS A 156 -4.76 49.19 -1.19
N LEU A 157 -4.42 48.05 -1.77
CA LEU A 157 -3.40 47.93 -2.83
C LEU A 157 -3.99 47.58 -4.21
N SER A 158 -5.32 47.50 -4.31
CA SER A 158 -6.05 47.32 -5.58
C SER A 158 -6.64 48.63 -6.10
#